data_53e805da7a6b53086fcaa58c13450143
#
_entry.id   53e805da7a6b53086fcaa58c13450143
#
_cell.length_a   1.000
_cell.length_b   1.000
_cell.length_c   1.000
_cell.angle_alpha   90.00
_cell.angle_beta   90.00
_cell.angle_gamma   90.00
#
_symmetry.space_group_name_H-M   'P 1'
#
loop_
_entity.id
_entity.type
_entity.pdbx_description
1 polymer ?
#
loop_
_entity_poly.entity_id
_entity_poly.type
_entity_poly.pdbx_seq_one_letter_code
_entity_poly.pdbx_strand_id
1 'polypeptide(L)'
;INNLKLRKIKDKNEVQVAGLPANAKISNLSWSPNDTKILFTNTAANGVELWVIDVASAQAKKLTEANLNANLGAPFSWFGDNETILVKLLPSNRKPLLDSKKDLPAGPIISNASGAKSQNRTYPDMLKNKNDEINFENIITSELYKITLSGNKTLFKSADMFAGQSLSPDGNYIMITTIQKPFSYIVPLNRFPMKSVVYDKSGREVKIVNETPLTEIMPKGFMAVQKGKRSLMWRNDKPATLAFVQALDEGVPANKVAFRDEMFLWEAPFTANPTSLVKTPQRFSDITWGNDNVAIVSDEWYDTRNTKTYLINPSNPSQQPKVITDRNSQDVYADPGNFETRKNQYNRYVLAIENDKAFRIGDGYTKEGQFPFIDELNLKTLQSKRLYTSTFKDKKEDLIEVEDFKKGTVLVQIQSKNDYPNYYFRNINQKDKLTPITDFKNPFESIKNVSKEVIKYKRKDGVELSGT
;
A
#
# COMPACT_ATOMS: atom_id res chain seq x y z
N ILE A 1 -18.53 -6.13 1.26
CA ILE A 1 -18.63 -7.58 1.49
C ILE A 1 -19.69 -7.78 2.58
N ASN A 2 -20.59 -8.72 2.38
CA ASN A 2 -21.69 -8.99 3.32
C ASN A 2 -21.64 -10.38 3.96
N ASN A 3 -20.70 -11.20 3.56
CA ASN A 3 -20.50 -12.55 4.07
C ASN A 3 -19.04 -13.00 3.94
N LEU A 4 -18.60 -13.95 4.76
CA LEU A 4 -17.24 -14.51 4.75
C LEU A 4 -17.30 -16.02 4.90
N LYS A 5 -16.44 -16.68 4.15
CA LYS A 5 -16.20 -18.12 4.24
C LYS A 5 -14.70 -18.35 4.34
N LEU A 6 -14.31 -19.34 5.10
CA LEU A 6 -12.94 -19.82 5.21
C LEU A 6 -12.81 -21.14 4.45
N ARG A 7 -11.76 -21.27 3.66
CA ARG A 7 -11.48 -22.48 2.92
C ARG A 7 -10.10 -23.02 3.27
N LYS A 8 -10.05 -24.25 3.71
CA LYS A 8 -8.79 -24.98 3.83
C LYS A 8 -8.36 -25.48 2.45
N ILE A 9 -7.23 -24.97 1.96
CA ILE A 9 -6.75 -25.27 0.61
C ILE A 9 -6.51 -26.78 0.43
N LYS A 10 -5.95 -27.47 1.43
CA LYS A 10 -5.64 -28.90 1.35
C LYS A 10 -6.87 -29.78 1.26
N ASP A 11 -7.90 -29.47 2.03
CA ASP A 11 -9.09 -30.33 2.19
C ASP A 11 -10.23 -29.90 1.27
N LYS A 12 -10.10 -28.74 0.61
CA LYS A 12 -11.14 -28.07 -0.19
C LYS A 12 -12.44 -27.80 0.59
N ASN A 13 -12.42 -27.98 1.91
CA ASN A 13 -13.57 -27.74 2.77
C ASN A 13 -13.75 -26.22 2.96
N GLU A 14 -14.96 -25.78 2.73
CA GLU A 14 -15.40 -24.40 2.93
C GLU A 14 -16.32 -24.32 4.13
N VAL A 15 -15.98 -23.44 5.07
CA VAL A 15 -16.75 -23.23 6.30
C VAL A 15 -17.29 -21.81 6.30
N GLN A 16 -18.60 -21.67 6.51
CA GLN A 16 -19.24 -20.39 6.71
C GLN A 16 -18.78 -19.77 8.04
N VAL A 17 -18.35 -18.52 8.03
CA VAL A 17 -18.06 -17.80 9.27
C VAL A 17 -19.38 -17.54 10.00
N ALA A 18 -19.48 -18.05 11.21
CA ALA A 18 -20.64 -17.85 12.07
C ALA A 18 -20.45 -16.62 12.99
N GLY A 19 -21.55 -16.10 13.53
CA GLY A 19 -21.50 -14.94 14.43
C GLY A 19 -21.23 -13.60 13.75
N LEU A 20 -21.30 -13.53 12.43
CA LEU A 20 -21.20 -12.25 11.71
C LEU A 20 -22.37 -11.33 12.09
N PRO A 21 -22.19 -9.97 12.04
CA PRO A 21 -23.27 -9.05 12.31
C PRO A 21 -24.43 -9.22 11.31
N ALA A 22 -25.65 -9.01 11.77
CA ALA A 22 -26.81 -8.95 10.87
C ALA A 22 -26.63 -7.81 9.86
N ASN A 23 -26.91 -8.08 8.57
CA ASN A 23 -26.71 -7.13 7.48
C ASN A 23 -25.27 -6.60 7.40
N ALA A 24 -24.29 -7.47 7.55
CA ALA A 24 -22.88 -7.15 7.57
C ALA A 24 -22.43 -6.28 6.39
N LYS A 25 -21.62 -5.26 6.67
CA LYS A 25 -20.92 -4.41 5.69
C LYS A 25 -19.43 -4.42 6.02
N ILE A 26 -18.78 -5.48 5.56
CA ILE A 26 -17.40 -5.84 5.95
C ILE A 26 -16.38 -5.14 5.06
N SER A 27 -15.34 -4.60 5.68
CA SER A 27 -14.16 -3.99 5.04
C SER A 27 -12.91 -4.19 5.90
N ASN A 28 -11.75 -3.74 5.41
CA ASN A 28 -10.47 -3.72 6.14
C ASN A 28 -10.10 -5.07 6.77
N LEU A 29 -10.18 -6.18 6.00
CA LEU A 29 -9.73 -7.46 6.49
C LEU A 29 -8.21 -7.47 6.71
N SER A 30 -7.77 -7.95 7.87
CA SER A 30 -6.36 -8.05 8.23
C SER A 30 -6.08 -9.30 9.05
N TRP A 31 -5.21 -10.17 8.54
CA TRP A 31 -4.74 -11.33 9.25
C TRP A 31 -3.85 -10.94 10.43
N SER A 32 -3.95 -11.69 11.52
CA SER A 32 -2.95 -11.62 12.60
C SER A 32 -1.57 -12.04 12.09
N PRO A 33 -0.47 -11.62 12.74
CA PRO A 33 0.87 -12.00 12.32
C PRO A 33 1.08 -13.52 12.16
N ASN A 34 0.46 -14.34 13.00
CA ASN A 34 0.53 -15.81 12.96
C ASN A 34 -0.59 -16.48 12.14
N ASP A 35 -1.36 -15.71 11.37
CA ASP A 35 -2.43 -16.18 10.48
C ASP A 35 -3.56 -16.99 11.17
N THR A 36 -3.74 -16.85 12.52
CA THR A 36 -4.78 -17.57 13.28
C THR A 36 -6.05 -16.77 13.51
N LYS A 37 -6.02 -15.47 13.30
CA LYS A 37 -7.14 -14.53 13.46
C LYS A 37 -7.26 -13.60 12.27
N ILE A 38 -8.47 -13.10 12.02
CA ILE A 38 -8.74 -12.06 11.02
C ILE A 38 -9.51 -10.93 11.68
N LEU A 39 -8.95 -9.72 11.68
CA LEU A 39 -9.70 -8.52 12.03
C LEU A 39 -10.45 -8.01 10.80
N PHE A 40 -11.62 -7.43 11.04
CA PHE A 40 -12.36 -6.69 10.01
C PHE A 40 -13.19 -5.57 10.63
N THR A 41 -13.54 -4.58 9.83
CA THR A 41 -14.50 -3.55 10.20
C THR A 41 -15.89 -3.90 9.68
N ASN A 42 -16.91 -3.59 10.49
CA ASN A 42 -18.30 -3.62 10.07
C ASN A 42 -18.90 -2.22 10.16
N THR A 43 -19.51 -1.73 9.07
CA THR A 43 -20.25 -0.47 9.08
C THR A 43 -21.68 -0.73 9.53
N ALA A 44 -21.97 -0.45 10.81
CA ALA A 44 -23.30 -0.51 11.40
C ALA A 44 -24.10 0.77 11.12
N ALA A 45 -25.35 0.82 11.57
CA ALA A 45 -26.24 1.98 11.33
C ALA A 45 -25.72 3.28 11.97
N ASN A 46 -25.05 3.18 13.11
CA ASN A 46 -24.60 4.31 13.94
C ASN A 46 -23.08 4.51 13.96
N GLY A 47 -22.30 3.73 13.20
CA GLY A 47 -20.85 3.87 13.16
C GLY A 47 -20.11 2.63 12.67
N VAL A 48 -18.83 2.57 12.93
CA VAL A 48 -17.95 1.46 12.51
C VAL A 48 -17.51 0.67 13.74
N GLU A 49 -17.62 -0.64 13.65
CA GLU A 49 -17.22 -1.62 14.67
C GLU A 49 -15.95 -2.35 14.24
N LEU A 50 -15.13 -2.77 15.21
CA LEU A 50 -14.05 -3.74 14.99
C LEU A 50 -14.51 -5.13 15.42
N TRP A 51 -14.25 -6.12 14.58
CA TRP A 51 -14.56 -7.52 14.77
C TRP A 51 -13.34 -8.39 14.57
N VAL A 52 -13.33 -9.58 15.19
CA VAL A 52 -12.31 -10.61 14.97
C VAL A 52 -12.95 -11.93 14.62
N ILE A 53 -12.36 -12.67 13.69
CA ILE A 53 -12.68 -14.06 13.39
C ILE A 53 -11.56 -14.94 13.95
N ASP A 54 -11.91 -15.97 14.68
CA ASP A 54 -11.04 -17.10 14.98
C ASP A 54 -11.04 -18.07 13.80
N VAL A 55 -9.89 -18.26 13.17
CA VAL A 55 -9.78 -19.06 11.93
C VAL A 55 -10.06 -20.53 12.17
N ALA A 56 -9.66 -21.09 13.32
CA ALA A 56 -9.82 -22.50 13.63
C ALA A 56 -11.28 -22.88 13.85
N SER A 57 -12.05 -22.05 14.55
CA SER A 57 -13.47 -22.26 14.83
C SER A 57 -14.42 -21.64 13.81
N ALA A 58 -13.91 -20.77 12.92
CA ALA A 58 -14.70 -19.95 12.01
C ALA A 58 -15.78 -19.10 12.72
N GLN A 59 -15.49 -18.60 13.93
CA GLN A 59 -16.40 -17.78 14.71
C GLN A 59 -15.96 -16.31 14.73
N ALA A 60 -16.91 -15.41 14.46
CA ALA A 60 -16.72 -13.96 14.56
C ALA A 60 -17.18 -13.44 15.93
N LYS A 61 -16.45 -12.48 16.48
CA LYS A 61 -16.74 -11.79 17.74
C LYS A 61 -16.52 -10.29 17.58
N LYS A 62 -17.44 -9.49 18.12
CA LYS A 62 -17.29 -8.03 18.19
C LYS A 62 -16.24 -7.65 19.25
N LEU A 63 -15.35 -6.72 18.91
CA LEU A 63 -14.31 -6.20 19.81
C LEU A 63 -14.59 -4.77 20.31
N THR A 64 -15.27 -3.94 19.49
CA THR A 64 -15.58 -2.55 19.88
C THR A 64 -17.06 -2.24 19.66
N GLU A 65 -17.55 -1.22 20.34
CA GLU A 65 -18.80 -0.58 19.95
C GLU A 65 -18.64 0.14 18.59
N ALA A 66 -19.72 0.70 18.08
CA ALA A 66 -19.73 1.40 16.78
C ALA A 66 -19.06 2.79 16.85
N ASN A 67 -17.86 2.83 17.38
CA ASN A 67 -17.09 4.07 17.63
C ASN A 67 -15.68 4.04 17.06
N LEU A 68 -15.38 3.11 16.14
CA LEU A 68 -14.10 3.09 15.43
C LEU A 68 -14.05 4.26 14.45
N ASN A 69 -12.96 5.03 14.42
CA ASN A 69 -12.75 6.06 13.42
C ASN A 69 -11.98 5.50 12.21
N ALA A 70 -12.70 5.27 11.12
CA ALA A 70 -12.16 4.76 9.87
C ALA A 70 -12.06 5.83 8.76
N ASN A 71 -12.15 7.13 9.10
CA ASN A 71 -12.20 8.20 8.10
C ASN A 71 -10.83 8.54 7.49
N LEU A 72 -9.72 8.31 8.19
CA LEU A 72 -8.39 8.67 7.73
C LEU A 72 -7.35 7.62 8.12
N GLY A 73 -6.59 7.12 7.13
CA GLY A 73 -5.58 6.09 7.34
C GLY A 73 -6.15 4.76 7.85
N ALA A 74 -5.29 3.84 8.27
CA ALA A 74 -5.71 2.56 8.83
C ALA A 74 -6.44 2.74 10.18
N PRO A 75 -7.64 2.17 10.37
CA PRO A 75 -8.38 2.30 11.61
C PRO A 75 -7.81 1.47 12.77
N PHE A 76 -7.01 0.47 12.46
CA PHE A 76 -6.34 -0.40 13.43
C PHE A 76 -5.03 -0.98 12.89
N SER A 77 -4.21 -1.51 13.78
CA SER A 77 -2.96 -2.22 13.46
C SER A 77 -2.69 -3.33 14.47
N TRP A 78 -2.28 -4.51 14.01
CA TRP A 78 -1.84 -5.59 14.88
C TRP A 78 -0.48 -5.28 15.53
N PHE A 79 -0.32 -5.62 16.81
CA PHE A 79 1.00 -5.85 17.39
C PHE A 79 1.52 -7.24 17.01
N GLY A 80 2.84 -7.43 17.13
CA GLY A 80 3.48 -8.71 16.80
C GLY A 80 3.15 -9.86 17.77
N ASP A 81 2.49 -9.59 18.91
CA ASP A 81 2.09 -10.57 19.90
C ASP A 81 0.84 -11.39 19.53
N ASN A 82 0.18 -11.07 18.41
CA ASN A 82 -1.06 -11.70 17.93
C ASN A 82 -2.29 -11.52 18.85
N GLU A 83 -2.20 -10.67 19.84
CA GLU A 83 -3.18 -10.47 20.91
C GLU A 83 -3.63 -9.01 20.99
N THR A 84 -2.69 -8.08 20.87
CA THR A 84 -2.89 -6.64 21.03
C THR A 84 -3.13 -5.96 19.70
N ILE A 85 -4.09 -5.03 19.69
CA ILE A 85 -4.46 -4.22 18.52
C ILE A 85 -4.40 -2.75 18.93
N LEU A 86 -3.71 -1.92 18.14
CA LEU A 86 -3.80 -0.47 18.23
C LEU A 86 -4.98 -0.01 17.39
N VAL A 87 -5.92 0.72 18.00
CA VAL A 87 -7.17 1.15 17.34
C VAL A 87 -7.41 2.64 17.47
N LYS A 88 -8.02 3.25 16.45
CA LYS A 88 -8.50 4.63 16.50
C LYS A 88 -9.97 4.64 16.87
N LEU A 89 -10.30 5.21 18.01
CA LEU A 89 -11.67 5.37 18.49
C LEU A 89 -12.09 6.82 18.46
N LEU A 90 -13.36 7.08 18.19
CA LEU A 90 -13.96 8.41 18.32
C LEU A 90 -13.94 8.82 19.80
N PRO A 91 -13.52 10.07 20.11
CA PRO A 91 -13.61 10.60 21.48
C PRO A 91 -15.05 10.61 21.99
N SER A 92 -15.26 10.26 23.27
CA SER A 92 -16.58 10.21 23.87
C SER A 92 -17.28 11.59 23.92
N ASN A 93 -16.49 12.66 23.95
CA ASN A 93 -16.94 14.06 23.98
C ASN A 93 -16.98 14.71 22.58
N ARG A 94 -16.98 13.89 21.52
CA ARG A 94 -17.02 14.36 20.13
C ARG A 94 -18.25 15.25 19.92
N LYS A 95 -18.03 16.46 19.39
CA LYS A 95 -19.10 17.40 19.06
C LYS A 95 -19.87 16.96 17.81
N PRO A 96 -21.16 17.28 17.69
CA PRO A 96 -21.90 17.11 16.45
C PRO A 96 -21.26 17.88 15.30
N LEU A 97 -21.42 17.38 14.07
CA LEU A 97 -21.01 18.12 12.89
C LEU A 97 -21.90 19.37 12.72
N LEU A 98 -21.28 20.45 12.32
CA LEU A 98 -21.98 21.68 11.95
C LEU A 98 -22.71 21.46 10.61
N ASP A 99 -23.97 21.85 10.56
CA ASP A 99 -24.78 21.82 9.35
C ASP A 99 -24.69 23.20 8.64
N SER A 100 -23.86 23.27 7.60
CA SER A 100 -23.67 24.52 6.85
C SER A 100 -24.94 25.08 6.20
N LYS A 101 -26.01 24.26 6.08
CA LYS A 101 -27.30 24.74 5.56
C LYS A 101 -28.09 25.59 6.57
N LYS A 102 -27.72 25.49 7.86
CA LYS A 102 -28.36 26.24 8.96
C LYS A 102 -27.60 27.51 9.33
N ASP A 103 -26.43 27.74 8.74
CA ASP A 103 -25.61 28.90 9.07
C ASP A 103 -25.93 30.09 8.18
N LEU A 104 -25.68 31.27 8.71
CA LEU A 104 -25.67 32.49 7.90
C LEU A 104 -24.54 32.36 6.85
N PRO A 105 -24.81 32.68 5.57
CA PRO A 105 -23.77 32.68 4.55
C PRO A 105 -22.59 33.54 4.98
N ALA A 106 -21.38 32.98 4.92
CA ALA A 106 -20.15 33.64 5.34
C ALA A 106 -19.74 34.86 4.46
N GLY A 107 -20.62 35.29 3.55
CA GLY A 107 -20.32 36.31 2.54
C GLY A 107 -19.41 35.80 1.41
N PRO A 108 -19.10 36.65 0.45
CA PRO A 108 -18.24 36.26 -0.66
C PRO A 108 -16.79 36.02 -0.17
N ILE A 109 -16.19 34.92 -0.62
CA ILE A 109 -14.75 34.71 -0.45
C ILE A 109 -14.04 35.62 -1.43
N ILE A 110 -13.36 36.62 -0.91
CA ILE A 110 -12.56 37.54 -1.74
C ILE A 110 -11.15 37.00 -1.79
N SER A 111 -10.70 36.54 -2.96
CA SER A 111 -9.29 36.27 -3.23
C SER A 111 -8.70 37.40 -4.07
N ASN A 112 -7.67 38.08 -3.57
CA ASN A 112 -6.93 39.05 -4.32
C ASN A 112 -5.73 38.39 -5.01
N ALA A 113 -5.74 38.36 -6.35
CA ALA A 113 -4.57 37.94 -7.11
C ALA A 113 -3.56 39.10 -7.12
N SER A 114 -2.52 39.01 -6.34
CA SER A 114 -1.41 40.01 -6.29
C SER A 114 -0.44 39.89 -7.49
N GLY A 115 -0.91 39.42 -8.67
CA GLY A 115 -0.09 39.21 -9.86
C GLY A 115 0.76 37.93 -9.82
N ALA A 116 0.73 37.17 -8.75
CA ALA A 116 1.38 35.85 -8.70
C ALA A 116 0.65 34.87 -9.63
N LYS A 117 1.39 34.23 -10.51
CA LYS A 117 0.82 33.14 -11.35
C LYS A 117 0.31 32.04 -10.45
N SER A 118 -0.99 31.74 -10.54
CA SER A 118 -1.59 30.59 -9.85
C SER A 118 -0.90 29.30 -10.26
N GLN A 119 -0.87 28.30 -9.35
CA GLN A 119 -0.44 26.97 -9.73
C GLN A 119 -1.42 26.40 -10.77
N ASN A 120 -0.91 25.72 -11.79
CA ASN A 120 -1.68 25.17 -12.91
C ASN A 120 -2.62 24.02 -12.52
N ARG A 121 -2.81 23.71 -11.23
CA ARG A 121 -3.65 22.63 -10.76
C ARG A 121 -4.79 23.19 -9.91
N THR A 122 -6.00 22.85 -10.32
CA THR A 122 -7.21 22.96 -9.49
C THR A 122 -7.43 21.62 -8.79
N TYR A 123 -7.78 21.69 -7.52
CA TYR A 123 -8.12 20.50 -6.72
C TYR A 123 -9.61 20.54 -6.40
N PRO A 124 -10.36 19.45 -6.62
CA PRO A 124 -11.74 19.34 -6.14
C PRO A 124 -11.75 19.08 -4.62
N ASP A 125 -12.95 19.25 -4.03
CA ASP A 125 -13.24 18.80 -2.65
C ASP A 125 -12.34 19.41 -1.57
N MET A 126 -12.04 20.68 -1.69
CA MET A 126 -11.25 21.44 -0.73
C MET A 126 -12.12 21.96 0.42
N LEU A 127 -11.50 22.27 1.56
CA LEU A 127 -12.16 23.09 2.59
C LEU A 127 -12.55 24.43 2.00
N LYS A 128 -13.75 24.91 2.32
CA LYS A 128 -14.30 26.14 1.72
C LYS A 128 -14.47 27.30 2.73
N ASN A 129 -14.62 26.94 4.00
CA ASN A 129 -14.95 27.90 5.05
C ASN A 129 -14.55 27.35 6.44
N LYS A 130 -14.79 28.16 7.47
CA LYS A 130 -14.46 27.79 8.86
C LYS A 130 -15.23 26.59 9.39
N ASN A 131 -16.48 26.39 8.93
CA ASN A 131 -17.29 25.24 9.34
C ASN A 131 -16.73 23.94 8.77
N ASP A 132 -16.22 23.98 7.52
CA ASP A 132 -15.54 22.83 6.93
C ASP A 132 -14.27 22.46 7.71
N GLU A 133 -13.49 23.47 8.19
CA GLU A 133 -12.33 23.20 9.07
C GLU A 133 -12.75 22.52 10.37
N ILE A 134 -13.79 23.04 11.05
CA ILE A 134 -14.28 22.48 12.32
C ILE A 134 -14.81 21.06 12.11
N ASN A 135 -15.56 20.85 11.03
CA ASN A 135 -16.08 19.53 10.70
C ASN A 135 -14.94 18.55 10.33
N PHE A 136 -13.96 19.00 9.55
CA PHE A 136 -12.79 18.23 9.20
C PHE A 136 -12.04 17.76 10.46
N GLU A 137 -11.72 18.70 11.36
CA GLU A 137 -11.07 18.39 12.64
C GLU A 137 -11.91 17.37 13.45
N ASN A 138 -13.22 17.59 13.58
CA ASN A 138 -14.13 16.70 14.26
C ASN A 138 -14.19 15.28 13.65
N ILE A 139 -14.12 15.17 12.32
CA ILE A 139 -14.21 13.89 11.61
C ILE A 139 -12.96 13.06 11.81
N ILE A 140 -11.77 13.70 11.77
CA ILE A 140 -10.50 12.98 11.78
C ILE A 140 -9.90 12.79 13.18
N THR A 141 -10.36 13.56 14.17
CA THR A 141 -9.88 13.43 15.56
C THR A 141 -10.26 12.07 16.15
N SER A 142 -9.29 11.43 16.74
CA SER A 142 -9.43 10.10 17.37
C SER A 142 -8.60 10.02 18.64
N GLU A 143 -8.95 9.08 19.51
CA GLU A 143 -8.06 8.60 20.57
C GLU A 143 -7.45 7.26 20.12
N LEU A 144 -6.18 7.01 20.44
CA LEU A 144 -5.56 5.70 20.21
C LEU A 144 -5.67 4.84 21.47
N TYR A 145 -6.21 3.65 21.30
CA TYR A 145 -6.29 2.63 22.34
C TYR A 145 -5.54 1.36 21.95
N LYS A 146 -4.97 0.71 22.93
CA LYS A 146 -4.62 -0.71 22.84
C LYS A 146 -5.81 -1.53 23.31
N ILE A 147 -6.23 -2.48 22.49
CA ILE A 147 -7.30 -3.43 22.81
C ILE A 147 -6.74 -4.84 22.67
N THR A 148 -6.99 -5.70 23.66
CA THR A 148 -6.67 -7.12 23.55
C THR A 148 -7.86 -7.91 23.01
N LEU A 149 -7.62 -9.11 22.50
CA LEU A 149 -8.69 -10.02 22.05
C LEU A 149 -9.61 -10.45 23.20
N SER A 150 -9.13 -10.38 24.47
CA SER A 150 -9.94 -10.59 25.68
C SER A 150 -10.87 -9.42 26.01
N GLY A 151 -10.67 -8.25 25.38
CA GLY A 151 -11.50 -7.06 25.56
C GLY A 151 -10.92 -6.00 26.50
N ASN A 152 -9.71 -6.19 27.04
CA ASN A 152 -9.05 -5.16 27.84
C ASN A 152 -8.71 -3.96 26.96
N LYS A 153 -9.04 -2.76 27.44
CA LYS A 153 -8.86 -1.50 26.70
C LYS A 153 -8.03 -0.52 27.53
N THR A 154 -6.92 -0.02 26.96
CA THR A 154 -6.02 0.94 27.60
C THR A 154 -5.76 2.10 26.66
N LEU A 155 -5.92 3.34 27.15
CA LEU A 155 -5.60 4.54 26.38
C LEU A 155 -4.09 4.56 26.07
N PHE A 156 -3.75 4.68 24.82
CA PHE A 156 -2.36 4.79 24.36
C PHE A 156 -1.98 6.24 24.07
N LYS A 157 -2.84 6.98 23.37
CA LYS A 157 -2.69 8.41 23.11
C LYS A 157 -4.04 9.13 23.22
N SER A 158 -4.03 10.30 23.86
CA SER A 158 -5.17 11.21 23.89
C SER A 158 -5.57 11.70 22.50
N ALA A 159 -6.76 12.30 22.43
CA ALA A 159 -7.35 12.75 21.17
C ALA A 159 -6.42 13.68 20.37
N ASP A 160 -6.19 13.34 19.10
CA ASP A 160 -5.44 14.10 18.12
C ASP A 160 -5.88 13.71 16.70
N MET A 161 -5.39 14.42 15.69
CA MET A 161 -5.70 14.20 14.26
C MET A 161 -4.74 13.18 13.65
N PHE A 162 -4.92 11.90 13.96
CA PHE A 162 -4.02 10.82 13.52
C PHE A 162 -4.18 10.52 12.03
N ALA A 163 -3.17 10.87 11.23
CA ALA A 163 -3.09 10.56 9.80
C ALA A 163 -2.59 9.14 9.52
N GLY A 164 -1.70 8.62 10.36
CA GLY A 164 -1.12 7.30 10.18
C GLY A 164 -0.45 6.77 11.43
N GLN A 165 -0.36 5.43 11.49
CA GLN A 165 0.33 4.71 12.55
C GLN A 165 1.01 3.47 11.95
N SER A 166 2.25 3.21 12.32
CA SER A 166 2.98 2.03 11.87
C SER A 166 3.91 1.51 12.96
N LEU A 167 3.89 0.19 13.17
CA LEU A 167 4.74 -0.47 14.15
C LEU A 167 6.08 -0.84 13.50
N SER A 168 7.18 -0.72 14.28
CA SER A 168 8.45 -1.32 13.88
C SER A 168 8.30 -2.84 13.70
N PRO A 169 9.13 -3.49 12.88
CA PRO A 169 9.02 -4.93 12.67
C PRO A 169 9.05 -5.75 13.96
N ASP A 170 9.84 -5.36 14.96
CA ASP A 170 9.90 -6.02 16.27
C ASP A 170 8.79 -5.61 17.24
N GLY A 171 7.92 -4.65 16.84
CA GLY A 171 6.79 -4.17 17.66
C GLY A 171 7.17 -3.30 18.86
N ASN A 172 8.45 -2.94 19.04
CA ASN A 172 8.90 -2.15 20.20
C ASN A 172 8.66 -0.64 20.04
N TYR A 173 8.49 -0.18 18.80
CA TYR A 173 8.27 1.23 18.49
C TYR A 173 7.04 1.41 17.59
N ILE A 174 6.38 2.54 17.77
CA ILE A 174 5.23 2.95 16.97
C ILE A 174 5.49 4.34 16.41
N MET A 175 5.59 4.48 15.09
CA MET A 175 5.61 5.79 14.44
C MET A 175 4.18 6.25 14.23
N ILE A 176 3.84 7.43 14.74
CA ILE A 176 2.53 8.07 14.61
C ILE A 176 2.73 9.39 13.88
N THR A 177 1.91 9.61 12.85
CA THR A 177 1.85 10.87 12.12
C THR A 177 0.53 11.56 12.42
N THR A 178 0.59 12.81 12.82
CA THR A 178 -0.57 13.67 13.08
C THR A 178 -0.60 14.84 12.10
N ILE A 179 -1.81 15.26 11.74
CA ILE A 179 -2.04 16.49 11.01
C ILE A 179 -1.99 17.65 12.02
N GLN A 180 -1.38 18.76 11.60
CA GLN A 180 -1.27 19.95 12.41
C GLN A 180 -2.01 21.14 11.74
N LYS A 181 -2.27 22.19 12.50
CA LYS A 181 -2.77 23.46 11.97
C LYS A 181 -1.59 24.36 11.56
N PRO A 182 -1.83 25.35 10.66
CA PRO A 182 -3.09 25.71 10.02
C PRO A 182 -3.47 24.77 8.87
N PHE A 183 -4.78 24.65 8.59
CA PHE A 183 -5.29 24.04 7.37
C PHE A 183 -5.25 25.04 6.20
N SER A 184 -5.53 24.53 4.99
CA SER A 184 -5.58 25.37 3.78
C SER A 184 -6.86 25.12 2.99
N TYR A 185 -7.31 26.17 2.29
CA TYR A 185 -8.45 26.11 1.36
C TYR A 185 -8.02 25.95 -0.10
N ILE A 186 -6.71 25.95 -0.37
CA ILE A 186 -6.17 25.95 -1.74
C ILE A 186 -5.26 24.77 -2.07
N VAL A 187 -4.95 23.93 -1.07
CA VAL A 187 -4.15 22.71 -1.27
C VAL A 187 -4.78 21.50 -0.58
N PRO A 188 -4.56 20.28 -1.12
CA PRO A 188 -5.11 19.06 -0.55
C PRO A 188 -4.39 18.65 0.75
N LEU A 189 -5.03 17.74 1.50
CA LEU A 189 -4.61 17.24 2.81
C LEU A 189 -3.13 16.83 2.89
N ASN A 190 -2.58 16.21 1.85
CA ASN A 190 -1.17 15.75 1.83
C ASN A 190 -0.15 16.90 1.79
N ARG A 191 -0.62 18.16 1.77
CA ARG A 191 0.21 19.36 1.88
C ARG A 191 -0.02 20.14 3.18
N PHE A 192 -0.90 19.64 4.06
CA PHE A 192 -1.07 20.20 5.39
C PHE A 192 0.16 19.94 6.25
N PRO A 193 0.35 20.75 7.31
CA PRO A 193 1.44 20.47 8.25
C PRO A 193 1.25 19.09 8.90
N MET A 194 2.33 18.34 8.99
CA MET A 194 2.31 17.02 9.62
C MET A 194 3.49 16.85 10.56
N LYS A 195 3.25 16.12 11.66
CA LYS A 195 4.27 15.76 12.63
C LYS A 195 4.32 14.25 12.78
N SER A 196 5.50 13.67 12.60
CA SER A 196 5.75 12.24 12.79
C SER A 196 6.63 12.02 14.00
N VAL A 197 6.16 11.23 14.95
CA VAL A 197 6.83 10.93 16.21
C VAL A 197 6.91 9.44 16.41
N VAL A 198 8.07 8.96 16.83
CA VAL A 198 8.25 7.58 17.30
C VAL A 198 8.02 7.52 18.80
N TYR A 199 7.14 6.62 19.20
CA TYR A 199 6.87 6.26 20.58
C TYR A 199 7.36 4.85 20.87
N ASP A 200 7.73 4.58 22.13
CA ASP A 200 7.90 3.20 22.59
C ASP A 200 6.54 2.51 22.82
N LYS A 201 6.57 1.20 23.05
CA LYS A 201 5.35 0.42 23.32
C LYS A 201 4.56 0.85 24.56
N SER A 202 5.14 1.65 25.46
CA SER A 202 4.42 2.22 26.61
C SER A 202 3.69 3.53 26.26
N GLY A 203 3.98 4.11 25.10
CA GLY A 203 3.43 5.41 24.67
C GLY A 203 4.31 6.60 25.04
N ARG A 204 5.52 6.38 25.58
CA ARG A 204 6.49 7.44 25.84
C ARG A 204 7.12 7.89 24.52
N GLU A 205 7.23 9.20 24.31
CA GLU A 205 7.91 9.78 23.15
C GLU A 205 9.39 9.44 23.16
N VAL A 206 9.88 8.92 22.04
CA VAL A 206 11.29 8.59 21.82
C VAL A 206 11.94 9.63 20.95
N LYS A 207 11.33 9.98 19.82
CA LYS A 207 11.90 10.90 18.84
C LYS A 207 10.85 11.54 17.95
N ILE A 208 10.93 12.86 17.74
CA ILE A 208 10.30 13.54 16.61
C ILE A 208 11.15 13.24 15.39
N VAL A 209 10.61 12.50 14.43
CA VAL A 209 11.37 12.05 13.25
C VAL A 209 11.14 12.94 12.04
N ASN A 210 10.00 13.63 11.97
CA ASN A 210 9.71 14.57 10.89
C ASN A 210 8.67 15.61 11.31
N GLU A 211 8.84 16.84 10.81
CA GLU A 211 7.85 17.91 10.87
C GLU A 211 7.85 18.61 9.50
N THR A 212 6.69 18.64 8.86
CA THR A 212 6.51 19.31 7.57
C THR A 212 5.60 20.51 7.75
N PRO A 213 5.95 21.70 7.21
CA PRO A 213 5.09 22.86 7.25
C PRO A 213 3.94 22.77 6.24
N LEU A 214 2.96 23.64 6.36
CA LEU A 214 1.97 23.87 5.30
C LEU A 214 2.68 24.25 4.00
N THR A 215 2.38 23.51 2.92
CA THR A 215 3.02 23.75 1.62
C THR A 215 1.98 24.14 0.58
N GLU A 216 1.62 25.39 0.54
CA GLU A 216 0.69 25.92 -0.46
C GLU A 216 1.35 26.11 -1.83
N ILE A 217 2.63 26.41 -1.85
CA ILE A 217 3.40 26.63 -3.07
C ILE A 217 4.39 25.50 -3.27
N MET A 218 4.30 24.80 -4.39
CA MET A 218 5.24 23.78 -4.82
C MET A 218 6.04 24.26 -6.04
N PRO A 219 7.27 23.78 -6.24
CA PRO A 219 7.96 23.96 -7.50
C PRO A 219 7.12 23.43 -8.67
N LYS A 220 7.36 23.97 -9.87
CA LYS A 220 6.67 23.51 -11.09
C LYS A 220 7.20 22.16 -11.55
N GLY A 221 6.33 21.36 -12.16
CA GLY A 221 6.64 20.04 -12.74
C GLY A 221 6.06 18.89 -11.93
N PHE A 222 5.82 17.76 -12.62
CA PHE A 222 5.20 16.59 -12.02
C PHE A 222 6.10 15.88 -11.00
N MET A 223 7.42 16.05 -11.13
CA MET A 223 8.41 15.46 -10.22
C MET A 223 8.84 16.40 -9.09
N ALA A 224 8.08 17.52 -8.89
CA ALA A 224 8.29 18.40 -7.75
C ALA A 224 7.91 17.69 -6.43
N VAL A 225 8.77 17.83 -5.42
CA VAL A 225 8.54 17.26 -4.08
C VAL A 225 8.80 18.32 -3.00
N GLN A 226 8.21 18.09 -1.83
CA GLN A 226 8.47 18.95 -0.66
C GLN A 226 9.92 18.79 -0.19
N LYS A 227 10.49 19.87 0.35
CA LYS A 227 11.78 19.82 1.06
C LYS A 227 11.64 19.01 2.35
N GLY A 228 12.74 18.44 2.80
CA GLY A 228 12.81 17.68 4.03
C GLY A 228 12.59 16.18 3.82
N LYS A 229 12.32 15.49 4.90
CA LYS A 229 12.15 14.04 4.91
C LYS A 229 10.80 13.67 4.31
N ARG A 230 10.79 12.69 3.44
CA ARG A 230 9.59 12.10 2.85
C ARG A 230 9.71 10.58 2.76
N SER A 231 8.64 9.89 2.45
CA SER A 231 8.61 8.42 2.35
C SER A 231 9.17 7.72 3.59
N LEU A 232 8.78 8.21 4.79
CA LEU A 232 9.18 7.56 6.04
C LEU A 232 8.56 6.18 6.13
N MET A 233 9.40 5.16 6.36
CA MET A 233 8.98 3.77 6.48
C MET A 233 9.91 2.98 7.40
N TRP A 234 9.40 1.89 7.96
CA TRP A 234 10.25 0.92 8.64
C TRP A 234 10.96 0.03 7.62
N ARG A 235 12.22 -0.26 7.86
CA ARG A 235 12.97 -1.24 7.10
C ARG A 235 12.48 -2.64 7.51
N ASN A 236 11.87 -3.37 6.58
CA ASN A 236 11.13 -4.60 6.87
C ASN A 236 11.99 -5.78 7.37
N ASP A 237 13.28 -5.81 7.00
CA ASP A 237 14.23 -6.87 7.36
C ASP A 237 14.99 -6.59 8.67
N LYS A 238 14.76 -5.46 9.32
CA LYS A 238 15.41 -5.04 10.58
C LYS A 238 14.40 -4.84 11.70
N PRO A 239 14.80 -5.03 12.98
CA PRO A 239 13.88 -4.90 14.10
C PRO A 239 13.26 -3.51 14.22
N ALA A 240 14.08 -2.43 14.15
CA ALA A 240 13.61 -1.06 14.34
C ALA A 240 14.53 -0.04 13.67
N THR A 241 14.59 -0.05 12.35
CA THR A 241 15.30 0.93 11.55
C THR A 241 14.31 1.69 10.68
N LEU A 242 14.26 3.02 10.80
CA LEU A 242 13.52 3.88 9.88
C LEU A 242 14.34 4.13 8.63
N ALA A 243 13.66 4.22 7.49
CA ALA A 243 14.20 4.75 6.25
C ALA A 243 13.40 5.97 5.83
N PHE A 244 14.03 6.92 5.18
CA PHE A 244 13.40 8.09 4.60
C PHE A 244 14.22 8.64 3.44
N VAL A 245 13.60 9.49 2.63
CA VAL A 245 14.23 10.09 1.44
C VAL A 245 14.26 11.61 1.57
N GLN A 246 15.33 12.23 1.08
CA GLN A 246 15.46 13.67 0.93
C GLN A 246 15.82 14.05 -0.51
N ALA A 247 15.27 15.15 -1.00
CA ALA A 247 15.58 15.65 -2.33
C ALA A 247 16.93 16.42 -2.29
N LEU A 248 17.85 16.08 -3.19
CA LEU A 248 19.15 16.76 -3.36
C LEU A 248 19.06 17.95 -4.32
N ASP A 249 17.97 18.04 -5.10
CA ASP A 249 17.69 19.17 -5.99
C ASP A 249 16.71 20.19 -5.36
N GLU A 250 16.59 20.20 -4.04
CA GLU A 250 15.66 21.02 -3.26
C GLU A 250 14.19 20.78 -3.60
N GLY A 251 13.85 19.65 -4.23
CA GLY A 251 12.51 19.33 -4.71
C GLY A 251 12.12 20.04 -6.00
N VAL A 252 13.05 20.73 -6.68
CA VAL A 252 12.84 21.52 -7.89
C VAL A 252 13.28 20.72 -9.12
N PRO A 253 12.35 20.20 -9.96
CA PRO A 253 12.71 19.39 -11.14
C PRO A 253 13.61 20.09 -12.15
N ALA A 254 13.54 21.43 -12.22
CA ALA A 254 14.35 22.24 -13.14
C ALA A 254 15.85 22.30 -12.74
N ASN A 255 16.17 22.02 -11.48
CA ASN A 255 17.57 22.02 -11.03
C ASN A 255 18.32 20.83 -11.66
N LYS A 256 19.49 21.11 -12.26
CA LYS A 256 20.34 20.09 -12.88
C LYS A 256 21.31 19.55 -11.84
N VAL A 257 21.11 18.33 -11.41
CA VAL A 257 21.93 17.62 -10.43
C VAL A 257 22.24 16.21 -10.91
N ALA A 258 23.35 15.63 -10.45
CA ALA A 258 23.70 14.24 -10.79
C ALA A 258 22.78 13.22 -10.11
N PHE A 259 22.35 13.51 -8.88
CA PHE A 259 21.41 12.69 -8.11
C PHE A 259 20.31 13.59 -7.57
N ARG A 260 19.07 13.13 -7.70
CA ARG A 260 17.89 13.89 -7.29
C ARG A 260 17.42 13.56 -5.88
N ASP A 261 17.64 12.33 -5.46
CA ASP A 261 17.22 11.88 -4.14
C ASP A 261 18.32 11.10 -3.43
N GLU A 262 18.28 11.14 -2.11
CA GLU A 262 19.11 10.34 -1.22
C GLU A 262 18.23 9.68 -0.17
N MET A 263 18.39 8.37 -0.01
CA MET A 263 17.75 7.60 1.05
C MET A 263 18.69 7.47 2.24
N PHE A 264 18.11 7.60 3.42
CA PHE A 264 18.81 7.51 4.71
C PHE A 264 18.20 6.39 5.56
N LEU A 265 19.04 5.82 6.42
CA LEU A 265 18.65 4.89 7.48
C LEU A 265 18.86 5.55 8.85
N TRP A 266 17.92 5.27 9.76
CA TRP A 266 17.97 5.79 11.13
C TRP A 266 17.60 4.69 12.11
N GLU A 267 18.60 4.16 12.81
CA GLU A 267 18.41 3.03 13.71
C GLU A 267 17.91 3.47 15.08
N ALA A 268 17.04 2.63 15.69
CA ALA A 268 16.65 2.83 17.07
C ALA A 268 17.86 2.73 18.02
N PRO A 269 17.88 3.51 19.11
CA PRO A 269 16.84 4.39 19.64
C PRO A 269 16.83 5.81 19.06
N PHE A 270 17.31 6.04 17.85
CA PHE A 270 17.29 7.31 17.09
C PHE A 270 18.12 8.43 17.72
N THR A 271 19.14 8.09 18.50
CA THR A 271 20.08 9.03 19.14
C THR A 271 21.22 9.44 18.22
N ALA A 272 21.68 8.51 17.37
CA ALA A 272 22.67 8.80 16.33
C ALA A 272 22.05 9.55 15.15
N ASN A 273 22.88 10.19 14.34
CA ASN A 273 22.44 10.78 13.08
C ASN A 273 22.08 9.70 12.06
N PRO A 274 21.10 9.96 11.18
CA PRO A 274 20.82 9.09 10.04
C PRO A 274 22.06 8.89 9.15
N THR A 275 22.22 7.69 8.60
CA THR A 275 23.29 7.35 7.66
C THR A 275 22.75 7.26 6.24
N SER A 276 23.55 7.72 5.26
CA SER A 276 23.22 7.60 3.84
C SER A 276 23.22 6.14 3.43
N LEU A 277 22.21 5.74 2.66
CA LEU A 277 22.09 4.40 2.09
C LEU A 277 22.41 4.40 0.59
N VAL A 278 21.69 5.22 -0.18
CA VAL A 278 21.80 5.25 -1.64
C VAL A 278 21.32 6.59 -2.19
N LYS A 279 21.98 7.04 -3.26
CA LYS A 279 21.54 8.18 -4.08
C LYS A 279 20.95 7.67 -5.40
N THR A 280 19.82 8.25 -5.82
CA THR A 280 19.17 7.92 -7.10
C THR A 280 19.28 9.08 -8.08
N PRO A 281 19.63 8.82 -9.35
CA PRO A 281 19.68 9.87 -10.38
C PRO A 281 18.33 10.51 -10.67
N GLN A 282 17.25 9.79 -10.47
CA GLN A 282 15.88 10.23 -10.63
C GLN A 282 15.15 10.28 -9.27
N ARG A 283 13.83 10.57 -9.26
CA ARG A 283 13.04 10.51 -8.03
C ARG A 283 12.91 9.07 -7.56
N PHE A 284 13.26 8.86 -6.31
CA PHE A 284 12.98 7.60 -5.63
C PHE A 284 11.48 7.25 -5.75
N SER A 285 11.17 6.03 -6.16
CA SER A 285 9.81 5.52 -6.26
C SER A 285 9.51 4.41 -5.25
N ASP A 286 10.40 3.43 -5.08
CA ASP A 286 10.16 2.30 -4.17
C ASP A 286 11.45 1.62 -3.71
N ILE A 287 11.32 0.81 -2.63
CA ILE A 287 12.36 -0.09 -2.15
C ILE A 287 11.76 -1.41 -1.65
N THR A 288 12.29 -2.52 -2.16
CA THR A 288 12.01 -3.86 -1.64
C THR A 288 13.22 -4.36 -0.85
N TRP A 289 13.07 -4.45 0.45
CA TRP A 289 14.11 -4.98 1.35
C TRP A 289 14.23 -6.48 1.20
N GLY A 290 15.45 -7.00 1.18
CA GLY A 290 15.72 -8.45 1.14
C GLY A 290 16.37 -8.92 2.44
N ASN A 291 17.59 -8.45 2.68
CA ASN A 291 18.38 -8.74 3.86
C ASN A 291 19.52 -7.70 4.02
N ASP A 292 20.46 -7.95 4.91
CA ASP A 292 21.58 -7.04 5.16
C ASP A 292 22.40 -6.70 3.93
N ASN A 293 22.46 -7.57 2.93
CA ASN A 293 23.31 -7.43 1.75
C ASN A 293 22.53 -7.17 0.45
N VAL A 294 21.20 -7.24 0.49
CA VAL A 294 20.38 -7.15 -0.71
C VAL A 294 19.14 -6.31 -0.45
N ALA A 295 18.97 -5.26 -1.23
CA ALA A 295 17.69 -4.57 -1.42
C ALA A 295 17.57 -4.13 -2.88
N ILE A 296 16.34 -3.97 -3.34
CA ILE A 296 16.01 -3.50 -4.69
C ILE A 296 15.42 -2.10 -4.54
N VAL A 297 16.04 -1.11 -5.19
CA VAL A 297 15.59 0.29 -5.20
C VAL A 297 15.15 0.65 -6.59
N SER A 298 14.08 1.43 -6.70
CA SER A 298 13.59 1.95 -7.96
C SER A 298 13.51 3.47 -7.94
N ASP A 299 13.79 4.08 -9.09
CA ASP A 299 13.59 5.49 -9.34
C ASP A 299 12.85 5.72 -10.66
N GLU A 300 12.28 6.90 -10.83
CA GLU A 300 11.53 7.24 -12.03
C GLU A 300 11.61 8.73 -12.38
N TRP A 301 11.34 9.02 -13.68
CA TRP A 301 11.23 10.39 -14.16
C TRP A 301 10.04 10.55 -15.11
N TYR A 302 9.07 11.34 -14.68
CA TYR A 302 7.77 11.46 -15.36
C TYR A 302 7.89 11.93 -16.82
N ASP A 303 8.71 12.95 -17.09
CA ASP A 303 8.76 13.58 -18.42
C ASP A 303 9.31 12.63 -19.49
N THR A 304 10.25 11.75 -19.14
CA THR A 304 10.83 10.74 -20.02
C THR A 304 10.15 9.39 -19.93
N ARG A 305 9.25 9.20 -18.94
CA ARG A 305 8.68 7.90 -18.59
C ARG A 305 9.74 6.84 -18.26
N ASN A 306 10.94 7.27 -17.96
CA ASN A 306 12.00 6.35 -17.60
C ASN A 306 11.86 5.86 -16.17
N THR A 307 12.05 4.57 -15.98
CA THR A 307 12.18 3.93 -14.67
C THR A 307 13.39 3.04 -14.63
N LYS A 308 14.13 3.08 -13.53
CA LYS A 308 15.29 2.22 -13.30
C LYS A 308 15.13 1.46 -12.00
N THR A 309 15.65 0.25 -11.99
CA THR A 309 15.69 -0.61 -10.82
C THR A 309 17.14 -1.00 -10.54
N TYR A 310 17.54 -0.91 -9.29
CA TYR A 310 18.91 -1.13 -8.85
C TYR A 310 18.98 -2.19 -7.77
N LEU A 311 20.01 -3.04 -7.84
CA LEU A 311 20.46 -3.88 -6.73
C LEU A 311 21.46 -3.07 -5.89
N ILE A 312 21.20 -2.97 -4.59
CA ILE A 312 22.09 -2.33 -3.62
C ILE A 312 22.46 -3.28 -2.49
N ASN A 313 23.57 -2.97 -1.81
CA ASN A 313 24.00 -3.66 -0.61
C ASN A 313 23.82 -2.73 0.61
N PRO A 314 22.77 -2.92 1.43
CA PRO A 314 22.52 -2.06 2.59
C PRO A 314 23.64 -2.06 3.65
N SER A 315 24.43 -3.14 3.76
CA SER A 315 25.57 -3.21 4.68
C SER A 315 26.84 -2.55 4.13
N ASN A 316 26.85 -2.21 2.83
CA ASN A 316 27.97 -1.51 2.19
C ASN A 316 27.46 -0.38 1.28
N PRO A 317 26.99 0.74 1.86
CA PRO A 317 26.43 1.86 1.09
C PRO A 317 27.42 2.53 0.14
N SER A 318 28.74 2.32 0.30
CA SER A 318 29.77 2.82 -0.61
C SER A 318 29.86 2.03 -1.91
N GLN A 319 29.30 0.81 -1.94
CA GLN A 319 29.25 0.02 -3.15
C GLN A 319 28.28 0.66 -4.15
N GLN A 320 28.73 0.84 -5.40
CA GLN A 320 27.88 1.41 -6.45
C GLN A 320 26.67 0.53 -6.71
N PRO A 321 25.45 1.13 -6.80
CA PRO A 321 24.25 0.42 -7.20
C PRO A 321 24.42 -0.24 -8.58
N LYS A 322 23.97 -1.50 -8.71
CA LYS A 322 23.99 -2.21 -9.99
C LYS A 322 22.64 -2.09 -10.66
N VAL A 323 22.60 -1.59 -11.88
CA VAL A 323 21.36 -1.48 -12.67
C VAL A 323 20.85 -2.86 -13.04
N ILE A 324 19.61 -3.19 -12.65
CA ILE A 324 18.90 -4.41 -13.07
C ILE A 324 18.10 -4.12 -14.33
N THR A 325 17.34 -3.01 -14.33
CA THR A 325 16.52 -2.58 -15.46
C THR A 325 16.62 -1.07 -15.67
N ASP A 326 16.54 -0.64 -16.93
CA ASP A 326 16.46 0.76 -17.36
C ASP A 326 15.51 0.79 -18.57
N ARG A 327 14.28 1.28 -18.37
CA ARG A 327 13.24 1.17 -19.40
C ARG A 327 12.25 2.34 -19.39
N ASN A 328 11.44 2.42 -20.42
CA ASN A 328 10.25 3.24 -20.42
C ASN A 328 9.14 2.52 -19.61
N SER A 329 8.56 3.16 -18.59
CA SER A 329 7.50 2.60 -17.75
C SER A 329 6.18 2.33 -18.51
N GLN A 330 5.97 2.98 -19.64
CA GLN A 330 4.80 2.77 -20.50
C GLN A 330 4.98 1.65 -21.52
N ASP A 331 6.21 1.14 -21.69
CA ASP A 331 6.46 -0.02 -22.55
C ASP A 331 6.10 -1.32 -21.81
N VAL A 332 4.86 -1.75 -22.00
CA VAL A 332 4.34 -2.96 -21.37
C VAL A 332 4.97 -4.24 -21.93
N TYR A 333 5.54 -4.18 -23.15
CA TYR A 333 6.20 -5.35 -23.76
C TYR A 333 7.58 -5.63 -23.14
N ALA A 334 8.25 -4.58 -22.67
CA ALA A 334 9.55 -4.68 -21.99
C ALA A 334 9.41 -4.78 -20.45
N ASP A 335 8.21 -5.00 -19.93
CA ASP A 335 8.00 -5.10 -18.47
C ASP A 335 8.59 -6.41 -17.93
N PRO A 336 9.61 -6.34 -17.04
CA PRO A 336 10.24 -7.51 -16.47
C PRO A 336 9.42 -8.18 -15.35
N GLY A 337 8.27 -7.61 -15.00
CA GLY A 337 7.44 -8.05 -13.89
C GLY A 337 7.89 -7.54 -12.52
N ASN A 338 7.12 -7.92 -11.51
CA ASN A 338 7.31 -7.53 -10.12
C ASN A 338 8.07 -8.60 -9.34
N PHE A 339 8.93 -8.18 -8.41
CA PHE A 339 9.65 -9.10 -7.56
C PHE A 339 8.71 -9.78 -6.57
N GLU A 340 8.87 -11.10 -6.44
CA GLU A 340 8.20 -11.89 -5.42
C GLU A 340 8.75 -11.58 -4.03
N THR A 341 7.85 -11.58 -3.06
CA THR A 341 8.17 -11.33 -1.65
C THR A 341 7.66 -12.45 -0.78
N ARG A 342 8.26 -12.60 0.40
CA ARG A 342 7.82 -13.55 1.42
C ARG A 342 7.88 -12.94 2.81
N LYS A 343 7.08 -13.45 3.74
CA LYS A 343 7.14 -13.05 5.15
C LYS A 343 8.44 -13.52 5.79
N ASN A 344 9.07 -12.63 6.55
CA ASN A 344 10.24 -12.94 7.38
C ASN A 344 9.83 -13.23 8.84
N GLN A 345 10.82 -13.31 9.75
CA GLN A 345 10.61 -13.55 11.19
C GLN A 345 9.81 -12.45 11.91
N TYR A 346 9.68 -11.27 11.30
CA TYR A 346 8.87 -10.16 11.81
C TYR A 346 7.48 -10.09 11.18
N ASN A 347 7.10 -11.09 10.37
CA ASN A 347 5.88 -11.06 9.56
C ASN A 347 5.81 -9.88 8.58
N ARG A 348 6.97 -9.40 8.13
CA ARG A 348 7.08 -8.34 7.12
C ARG A 348 7.48 -8.97 5.80
N TYR A 349 6.86 -8.50 4.72
CA TYR A 349 7.22 -8.92 3.38
C TYR A 349 8.61 -8.38 3.01
N VAL A 350 9.48 -9.27 2.61
CA VAL A 350 10.83 -8.99 2.10
C VAL A 350 11.04 -9.74 0.80
N LEU A 351 12.00 -9.32 -0.01
CA LEU A 351 12.34 -9.98 -1.27
C LEU A 351 12.55 -11.49 -1.05
N ALA A 352 11.87 -12.29 -1.83
CA ALA A 352 12.04 -13.75 -1.81
C ALA A 352 13.38 -14.12 -2.45
N ILE A 353 14.35 -14.52 -1.62
CA ILE A 353 15.69 -14.90 -2.07
C ILE A 353 15.90 -16.38 -1.79
N GLU A 354 16.28 -17.14 -2.83
CA GLU A 354 16.68 -18.55 -2.75
C GLU A 354 18.01 -18.75 -3.49
N ASN A 355 19.06 -19.14 -2.77
CA ASN A 355 20.39 -19.41 -3.35
C ASN A 355 20.92 -18.27 -4.25
N ASP A 356 20.92 -17.03 -3.75
CA ASP A 356 21.31 -15.82 -4.47
C ASP A 356 20.45 -15.49 -5.72
N LYS A 357 19.22 -15.93 -5.74
CA LYS A 357 18.27 -15.70 -6.81
C LYS A 357 17.01 -15.02 -6.27
N ALA A 358 16.50 -14.06 -7.00
CA ALA A 358 15.20 -13.46 -6.80
C ALA A 358 14.27 -13.85 -7.95
N PHE A 359 12.98 -13.76 -7.74
CA PHE A 359 11.98 -14.20 -8.71
C PHE A 359 11.06 -13.04 -9.07
N ARG A 360 10.54 -13.05 -10.28
CA ARG A 360 9.60 -12.03 -10.77
C ARG A 360 8.45 -12.69 -11.49
N ILE A 361 7.25 -12.16 -11.24
CA ILE A 361 6.05 -12.47 -12.03
C ILE A 361 5.77 -11.29 -12.93
N GLY A 362 5.61 -11.54 -14.23
CA GLY A 362 5.28 -10.53 -15.22
C GLY A 362 4.03 -10.87 -16.03
N ASP A 363 3.34 -9.84 -16.49
CA ASP A 363 2.11 -9.95 -17.27
C ASP A 363 2.31 -10.54 -18.66
N GLY A 364 3.50 -10.38 -19.25
CA GLY A 364 3.88 -10.98 -20.52
C GLY A 364 3.07 -10.51 -21.71
N TYR A 365 2.84 -9.19 -21.82
CA TYR A 365 2.18 -8.62 -23.00
C TYR A 365 3.00 -8.82 -24.25
N THR A 366 2.35 -9.29 -25.32
CA THR A 366 2.89 -9.43 -26.66
C THR A 366 1.88 -8.93 -27.68
N LYS A 367 2.28 -8.88 -28.98
CA LYS A 367 1.36 -8.54 -30.07
C LYS A 367 0.24 -9.58 -30.24
N GLU A 368 0.51 -10.82 -29.84
CA GLU A 368 -0.40 -11.96 -29.97
C GLU A 368 -1.35 -12.11 -28.78
N GLY A 369 -1.00 -11.49 -27.62
CA GLY A 369 -1.79 -11.60 -26.40
C GLY A 369 -0.99 -11.43 -25.13
N GLN A 370 -1.57 -11.81 -24.01
CA GLN A 370 -0.96 -11.74 -22.69
C GLN A 370 -0.56 -13.16 -22.26
N PHE A 371 0.74 -13.38 -22.04
CA PHE A 371 1.33 -14.66 -21.66
C PHE A 371 2.16 -14.48 -20.38
N PRO A 372 1.52 -14.47 -19.19
CA PRO A 372 2.20 -14.25 -17.92
C PRO A 372 3.37 -15.20 -17.73
N PHE A 373 4.39 -14.72 -17.05
CA PHE A 373 5.64 -15.47 -16.92
C PHE A 373 6.26 -15.36 -15.54
N ILE A 374 7.17 -16.29 -15.25
CA ILE A 374 8.05 -16.28 -14.08
C ILE A 374 9.49 -16.27 -14.54
N ASP A 375 10.25 -15.27 -14.08
CA ASP A 375 11.69 -15.17 -14.28
C ASP A 375 12.45 -15.33 -12.96
N GLU A 376 13.58 -16.02 -13.04
CA GLU A 376 14.61 -16.08 -12.00
C GLU A 376 15.69 -15.07 -12.35
N LEU A 377 16.04 -14.18 -11.41
CA LEU A 377 17.15 -13.24 -11.53
C LEU A 377 18.30 -13.67 -10.61
N ASN A 378 19.47 -13.95 -11.17
CA ASN A 378 20.67 -14.19 -10.41
C ASN A 378 21.21 -12.86 -9.85
N LEU A 379 21.24 -12.69 -8.53
CA LEU A 379 21.64 -11.44 -7.87
C LEU A 379 23.15 -11.12 -7.96
N LYS A 380 23.98 -12.11 -8.31
CA LYS A 380 25.43 -11.89 -8.53
C LYS A 380 25.73 -11.40 -9.94
N THR A 381 25.15 -12.07 -10.94
CA THR A 381 25.43 -11.81 -12.36
C THR A 381 24.43 -10.87 -13.01
N LEU A 382 23.26 -10.66 -12.39
CA LEU A 382 22.10 -9.94 -12.91
C LEU A 382 21.48 -10.55 -14.18
N GLN A 383 21.83 -11.79 -14.48
CA GLN A 383 21.22 -12.52 -15.59
C GLN A 383 19.86 -13.07 -15.20
N SER A 384 18.87 -12.88 -16.07
CA SER A 384 17.53 -13.44 -15.92
C SER A 384 17.38 -14.73 -16.72
N LYS A 385 16.65 -15.69 -16.13
CA LYS A 385 16.28 -16.95 -16.78
C LYS A 385 14.77 -17.13 -16.70
N ARG A 386 14.10 -17.34 -17.84
CA ARG A 386 12.68 -17.68 -17.91
C ARG A 386 12.46 -19.10 -17.37
N LEU A 387 11.64 -19.21 -16.30
CA LEU A 387 11.25 -20.48 -15.71
C LEU A 387 9.93 -20.98 -16.29
N TYR A 388 8.99 -20.06 -16.50
CA TYR A 388 7.65 -20.37 -16.98
C TYR A 388 7.11 -19.25 -17.88
N THR A 389 6.32 -19.61 -18.86
CA THR A 389 5.46 -18.73 -19.64
C THR A 389 4.14 -19.44 -19.87
N SER A 390 3.02 -18.75 -19.62
CA SER A 390 1.69 -19.25 -19.93
C SER A 390 1.57 -19.55 -21.43
N THR A 391 0.90 -20.65 -21.77
CA THR A 391 0.70 -21.10 -23.14
C THR A 391 -0.76 -21.04 -23.60
N PHE A 392 -1.66 -20.55 -22.72
CA PHE A 392 -3.08 -20.44 -23.03
C PHE A 392 -3.32 -19.38 -24.13
N LYS A 393 -4.12 -19.74 -25.13
CA LYS A 393 -4.57 -18.84 -26.21
C LYS A 393 -6.05 -18.49 -26.09
N ASP A 394 -6.83 -19.33 -25.45
CA ASP A 394 -8.28 -19.24 -25.26
C ASP A 394 -8.69 -18.89 -23.83
N LYS A 395 -7.75 -18.88 -22.91
CA LYS A 395 -7.94 -18.56 -21.50
C LYS A 395 -6.97 -17.50 -21.03
N LYS A 396 -7.38 -16.70 -20.08
CA LYS A 396 -6.51 -15.82 -19.32
C LYS A 396 -6.02 -16.55 -18.09
N GLU A 397 -4.71 -16.58 -17.88
CA GLU A 397 -4.07 -17.03 -16.66
C GLU A 397 -3.44 -15.84 -15.98
N ASP A 398 -3.72 -15.65 -14.70
CA ASP A 398 -3.03 -14.67 -13.84
C ASP A 398 -2.18 -15.46 -12.83
N LEU A 399 -0.87 -15.23 -12.83
CA LEU A 399 0.05 -15.78 -11.83
C LEU A 399 -0.03 -14.89 -10.59
N ILE A 400 -0.42 -15.46 -9.46
CA ILE A 400 -0.71 -14.69 -8.23
C ILE A 400 0.50 -14.63 -7.31
N GLU A 401 1.08 -15.79 -6.99
CA GLU A 401 2.15 -15.92 -6.01
C GLU A 401 2.89 -17.25 -6.19
N VAL A 402 4.20 -17.27 -5.95
CA VAL A 402 4.98 -18.52 -5.91
C VAL A 402 4.96 -19.09 -4.49
N GLU A 403 4.18 -20.14 -4.28
CA GLU A 403 4.02 -20.80 -2.98
C GLU A 403 5.27 -21.58 -2.55
N ASP A 404 5.93 -22.23 -3.49
CA ASP A 404 7.13 -23.04 -3.21
C ASP A 404 8.07 -22.99 -4.43
N PHE A 405 9.15 -22.24 -4.30
CA PHE A 405 10.14 -22.08 -5.38
C PHE A 405 10.88 -23.38 -5.72
N LYS A 406 11.09 -24.27 -4.72
CA LYS A 406 11.82 -25.53 -4.93
C LYS A 406 10.98 -26.53 -5.67
N LYS A 407 9.70 -26.65 -5.31
CA LYS A 407 8.74 -27.53 -5.98
C LYS A 407 8.15 -26.92 -7.25
N GLY A 408 8.34 -25.62 -7.44
CA GLY A 408 7.74 -24.88 -8.56
C GLY A 408 6.23 -24.78 -8.46
N THR A 409 5.68 -24.67 -7.25
CA THR A 409 4.23 -24.52 -7.02
C THR A 409 3.84 -23.06 -7.05
N VAL A 410 2.88 -22.73 -7.90
CA VAL A 410 2.40 -21.36 -8.13
C VAL A 410 0.89 -21.33 -7.97
N LEU A 411 0.38 -20.36 -7.20
CA LEU A 411 -1.04 -20.05 -7.16
C LEU A 411 -1.40 -19.26 -8.42
N VAL A 412 -2.39 -19.74 -9.16
CA VAL A 412 -2.85 -19.09 -10.39
C VAL A 412 -4.36 -18.93 -10.40
N GLN A 413 -4.86 -17.90 -11.07
CA GLN A 413 -6.26 -17.76 -11.41
C GLN A 413 -6.44 -17.96 -12.91
N ILE A 414 -7.41 -18.77 -13.31
CA ILE A 414 -7.70 -19.05 -14.73
C ILE A 414 -9.16 -18.70 -14.99
N GLN A 415 -9.39 -18.01 -16.10
CA GLN A 415 -10.71 -17.62 -16.58
C GLN A 415 -10.77 -17.62 -18.12
N SER A 416 -11.97 -17.75 -18.65
CA SER A 416 -12.20 -17.61 -20.09
C SER A 416 -13.56 -16.95 -20.35
N LYS A 417 -13.92 -16.82 -21.62
CA LYS A 417 -15.26 -16.38 -22.01
C LYS A 417 -16.37 -17.23 -21.36
N ASN A 418 -16.10 -18.52 -21.20
CA ASN A 418 -17.09 -19.48 -20.72
C ASN A 418 -16.84 -19.97 -19.27
N ASP A 419 -15.61 -19.78 -18.77
CA ASP A 419 -15.20 -20.22 -17.44
C ASP A 419 -15.11 -19.04 -16.48
N TYR A 420 -15.90 -19.06 -15.41
CA TYR A 420 -15.79 -18.08 -14.34
C TYR A 420 -14.40 -18.20 -13.65
N PRO A 421 -13.80 -17.08 -13.17
CA PRO A 421 -12.48 -17.14 -12.54
C PRO A 421 -12.39 -18.13 -11.39
N ASN A 422 -11.47 -19.08 -11.49
CA ASN A 422 -11.19 -20.08 -10.47
C ASN A 422 -9.69 -20.17 -10.19
N TYR A 423 -9.33 -20.58 -8.98
CA TYR A 423 -7.96 -20.69 -8.51
C TYR A 423 -7.45 -22.13 -8.59
N TYR A 424 -6.17 -22.26 -8.93
CA TYR A 424 -5.48 -23.54 -9.08
C TYR A 424 -4.06 -23.42 -8.51
N PHE A 425 -3.50 -24.55 -8.10
CA PHE A 425 -2.04 -24.69 -8.04
C PHE A 425 -1.54 -25.23 -9.37
N ARG A 426 -0.62 -24.48 -9.96
CA ARG A 426 0.18 -24.89 -11.11
C ARG A 426 1.54 -25.38 -10.64
N ASN A 427 2.02 -26.51 -11.17
CA ASN A 427 3.41 -26.91 -11.03
C ASN A 427 4.17 -26.52 -12.31
N ILE A 428 5.09 -25.53 -12.21
CA ILE A 428 5.84 -25.04 -13.39
C ILE A 428 6.87 -26.05 -13.90
N ASN A 429 7.27 -27.04 -13.06
CA ASN A 429 8.14 -28.15 -13.48
C ASN A 429 7.36 -29.24 -14.21
N GLN A 430 6.03 -29.25 -14.08
CA GLN A 430 5.08 -30.14 -14.74
C GLN A 430 3.98 -29.26 -15.36
N LYS A 431 4.31 -28.59 -16.45
CA LYS A 431 3.55 -27.46 -17.05
C LYS A 431 2.05 -27.68 -17.21
N ASP A 432 1.63 -28.91 -17.49
CA ASP A 432 0.23 -29.24 -17.74
C ASP A 432 -0.54 -29.65 -16.46
N LYS A 433 0.16 -29.72 -15.32
CA LYS A 433 -0.48 -30.12 -14.06
C LYS A 433 -1.09 -28.94 -13.34
N LEU A 434 -2.41 -28.90 -13.35
CA LEU A 434 -3.25 -27.98 -12.57
C LEU A 434 -4.00 -28.76 -11.49
N THR A 435 -3.93 -28.26 -10.27
CA THR A 435 -4.69 -28.80 -9.13
C THR A 435 -5.73 -27.75 -8.73
N PRO A 436 -7.04 -28.02 -8.91
CA PRO A 436 -8.08 -27.01 -8.62
C PRO A 436 -8.20 -26.76 -7.11
N ILE A 437 -8.27 -25.48 -6.74
CA ILE A 437 -8.51 -25.00 -5.38
C ILE A 437 -9.97 -24.61 -5.21
N THR A 438 -10.56 -23.92 -6.18
CA THR A 438 -11.94 -23.44 -6.15
C THR A 438 -12.77 -24.04 -7.28
N ASP A 439 -14.09 -23.97 -7.13
CA ASP A 439 -15.09 -24.32 -8.15
C ASP A 439 -16.24 -23.31 -8.08
N PHE A 440 -15.89 -22.02 -8.27
CA PHE A 440 -16.89 -20.96 -8.27
C PHE A 440 -17.74 -21.05 -9.53
N LYS A 441 -19.04 -21.02 -9.34
CA LYS A 441 -19.99 -20.98 -10.44
C LYS A 441 -20.21 -19.54 -10.89
N ASN A 442 -20.50 -19.36 -12.18
CA ASN A 442 -20.81 -18.05 -12.71
C ASN A 442 -22.11 -17.53 -12.07
N PRO A 443 -22.07 -16.44 -11.28
CA PRO A 443 -23.29 -15.89 -10.68
C PRO A 443 -24.19 -15.15 -11.69
N PHE A 444 -23.69 -14.95 -12.94
CA PHE A 444 -24.36 -14.20 -13.99
C PHE A 444 -24.90 -15.11 -15.09
N GLU A 445 -25.52 -16.24 -14.72
CA GLU A 445 -26.09 -17.22 -15.67
C GLU A 445 -27.06 -16.58 -16.66
N SER A 446 -27.83 -15.54 -16.25
CA SER A 446 -28.75 -14.81 -17.12
C SER A 446 -28.08 -14.10 -18.31
N ILE A 447 -26.80 -13.81 -18.22
CA ILE A 447 -26.04 -13.12 -19.27
C ILE A 447 -24.88 -13.98 -19.82
N LYS A 448 -24.92 -15.29 -19.62
CA LYS A 448 -23.85 -16.22 -20.06
C LYS A 448 -23.58 -16.19 -21.57
N ASN A 449 -24.56 -15.78 -22.36
CA ASN A 449 -24.44 -15.67 -23.81
C ASN A 449 -23.90 -14.30 -24.28
N VAL A 450 -23.67 -13.35 -23.34
CA VAL A 450 -23.05 -12.05 -23.66
C VAL A 450 -21.56 -12.24 -23.80
N SER A 451 -21.00 -11.80 -24.90
CA SER A 451 -19.55 -11.81 -25.13
C SER A 451 -19.05 -10.41 -25.47
N LYS A 452 -17.81 -10.16 -25.13
CA LYS A 452 -17.08 -8.95 -25.52
C LYS A 452 -16.24 -9.27 -26.75
N GLU A 453 -16.28 -8.37 -27.73
CA GLU A 453 -15.46 -8.44 -28.93
C GLU A 453 -14.74 -7.13 -29.13
N VAL A 454 -13.45 -7.18 -29.48
CA VAL A 454 -12.69 -5.98 -29.84
C VAL A 454 -12.82 -5.77 -31.34
N ILE A 455 -13.52 -4.71 -31.73
CA ILE A 455 -13.70 -4.30 -33.13
C ILE A 455 -12.64 -3.26 -33.45
N LYS A 456 -11.85 -3.50 -34.50
CA LYS A 456 -10.90 -2.52 -35.06
C LYS A 456 -11.50 -1.88 -36.30
N TYR A 457 -11.44 -0.57 -36.37
CA TYR A 457 -11.91 0.21 -37.51
C TYR A 457 -11.03 1.43 -37.75
N LYS A 458 -11.10 1.98 -38.97
CA LYS A 458 -10.36 3.19 -39.32
C LYS A 458 -11.29 4.39 -39.34
N ARG A 459 -10.87 5.46 -38.69
CA ARG A 459 -11.47 6.78 -38.83
C ARG A 459 -11.22 7.32 -40.25
N LYS A 460 -12.06 8.29 -40.72
CA LYS A 460 -11.96 8.84 -42.09
C LYS A 460 -10.56 9.42 -42.43
N ASP A 461 -9.81 9.88 -41.43
CA ASP A 461 -8.44 10.38 -41.57
C ASP A 461 -7.35 9.28 -41.48
N GLY A 462 -7.73 8.01 -41.49
CA GLY A 462 -6.83 6.87 -41.52
C GLY A 462 -6.36 6.39 -40.11
N VAL A 463 -6.73 7.06 -39.02
CA VAL A 463 -6.37 6.64 -37.68
C VAL A 463 -7.09 5.35 -37.33
N GLU A 464 -6.35 4.33 -36.91
CA GLU A 464 -6.92 3.09 -36.35
C GLU A 464 -7.52 3.32 -34.96
N LEU A 465 -8.75 2.89 -34.80
CA LEU A 465 -9.49 2.92 -33.55
C LEU A 465 -9.92 1.50 -33.16
N SER A 466 -10.13 1.29 -31.89
CA SER A 466 -10.74 0.07 -31.38
C SER A 466 -11.90 0.41 -30.43
N GLY A 467 -12.93 -0.44 -30.44
CA GLY A 467 -14.05 -0.42 -29.53
C GLY A 467 -14.29 -1.81 -28.96
N THR A 468 -14.89 -1.87 -27.79
CA THR A 468 -15.31 -3.15 -27.17
C THR A 468 -16.79 -3.14 -26.98
#